data_68ad76d1f3602686e2adbeeff6eadfac
#
_entry.id   68ad76d1f3602686e2adbeeff6eadfac
#
_cell.length_a   1.000
_cell.length_b   1.000
_cell.length_c   1.000
_cell.angle_alpha   90.00
_cell.angle_beta   90.00
_cell.angle_gamma   90.00
#
_symmetry.space_group_name_H-M   'P 1'
#
loop_
_entity.id
_entity.type
_entity.pdbx_description
1 polymer ?
#
loop_
_entity_poly.entity_id
_entity_poly.type
_entity_poly.pdbx_seq_one_letter_code
_entity_poly.pdbx_strand_id
1 'polypeptide(L)'
;MTVGVAVCVPAGAAQTRDVRAGGGTGAISGVVVSDDAEARPVRKARVTCSAADISGQTTITDNGGRFVCAALPAGRYTVGAAKATWIAASYGARRPGGPGSPIPLAAGQKLDVVLRMARGAVITGVVSAYNNEPAAGTPVRALRSAIVNGERRLVATAAAMTDDRGVYRIFGLPPGDYIVSTVGAGEAGPELRLTSDADVRHASAPARTPPPPARGVTMAATYYPGATMVSQASAITVGKGEERDGIDLTVQLVPTARVEGVVSMPEGGAPRGTEVHLIAMDDPGGPPMPLRALNTRGVDAGGTFSFVNIGPGIYTVAARGARPVTNADGTSAGPPQMIWAATEITVDGEDVRGLSLSLEPGLTITGQVRFEGTSLEPPADMKSVRITASPAELRSSLALAPAAVSAGADGRFTIPSVTPGRYRLTASFPGSGRPGGWFLKTAIANGQDSLDAPFTLLPNQHVVDATITFADRMAQLSGSVLDATGAAAPGYTVIVFPADPALWAAQSRRIQGIRPGADGTYVVRGMAAGRYLVAAVDDVEPGEWFDRTFLQRLAPGAASVTIADGEQIVHDLRIGGGW
;
A
#
# COMPACT_ATOMS: atom_id res chain seq x y z
N MET A 1 3.03 -56.55 30.16
CA MET A 1 2.00 -55.64 30.70
C MET A 1 2.41 -54.22 30.32
N THR A 2 1.90 -53.76 29.20
CA THR A 2 2.21 -52.44 28.65
C THR A 2 0.97 -51.57 28.82
N VAL A 3 1.07 -50.55 29.66
CA VAL A 3 -0.03 -49.63 29.95
C VAL A 3 0.06 -48.49 28.93
N GLY A 4 -0.90 -48.43 28.00
CA GLY A 4 -1.07 -47.31 27.07
C GLY A 4 -1.81 -46.16 27.74
N VAL A 5 -1.17 -44.98 27.80
CA VAL A 5 -1.82 -43.73 28.21
C VAL A 5 -2.43 -43.11 26.97
N ALA A 6 -3.76 -43.08 26.93
CA ALA A 6 -4.51 -42.33 25.92
C ALA A 6 -4.55 -40.85 26.32
N VAL A 7 -3.93 -39.96 25.54
CA VAL A 7 -4.07 -38.51 25.66
C VAL A 7 -5.30 -38.09 24.87
N CYS A 8 -6.34 -37.72 25.62
CA CYS A 8 -7.54 -37.06 25.06
C CYS A 8 -7.21 -35.61 24.76
N VAL A 9 -7.13 -35.23 23.45
CA VAL A 9 -7.07 -33.85 23.00
C VAL A 9 -8.50 -33.35 22.89
N PRO A 10 -8.90 -32.27 23.58
CA PRO A 10 -10.22 -31.69 23.38
C PRO A 10 -10.27 -31.03 22.00
N ALA A 11 -11.19 -31.47 21.15
CA ALA A 11 -11.55 -30.81 19.92
C ALA A 11 -12.11 -29.44 20.26
N GLY A 12 -11.31 -28.40 20.06
CA GLY A 12 -11.77 -27.01 20.10
C GLY A 12 -12.77 -26.79 18.96
N ALA A 13 -14.03 -26.68 19.31
CA ALA A 13 -15.07 -26.23 18.37
C ALA A 13 -14.70 -24.82 17.89
N ALA A 14 -14.27 -24.71 16.63
CA ALA A 14 -14.22 -23.45 15.94
C ALA A 14 -15.64 -22.89 15.90
N GLN A 15 -15.93 -21.91 16.72
CA GLN A 15 -17.13 -21.10 16.57
C GLN A 15 -17.00 -20.32 15.28
N THR A 16 -17.60 -20.86 14.20
CA THR A 16 -17.99 -20.06 13.06
C THR A 16 -18.89 -18.96 13.60
N ARG A 17 -18.39 -17.72 13.63
CA ARG A 17 -19.25 -16.56 13.79
C ARG A 17 -20.23 -16.59 12.63
N ASP A 18 -21.45 -16.98 12.88
CA ASP A 18 -22.59 -16.66 12.04
C ASP A 18 -22.67 -15.14 11.95
N VAL A 19 -22.07 -14.59 10.90
CA VAL A 19 -22.37 -13.22 10.47
C VAL A 19 -23.83 -13.28 10.02
N ARG A 20 -24.74 -12.81 10.87
CA ARG A 20 -26.14 -12.61 10.51
C ARG A 20 -26.17 -11.82 9.21
N ALA A 21 -26.50 -12.49 8.12
CA ALA A 21 -26.88 -11.82 6.89
C ALA A 21 -28.05 -10.90 7.26
N GLY A 22 -27.84 -9.59 7.20
CA GLY A 22 -28.88 -8.62 7.47
C GLY A 22 -30.03 -8.93 6.52
N GLY A 23 -31.21 -9.27 7.05
CA GLY A 23 -32.37 -9.69 6.27
C GLY A 23 -32.92 -8.55 5.42
N GLY A 24 -32.29 -8.29 4.28
CA GLY A 24 -32.78 -7.37 3.26
C GLY A 24 -33.81 -8.05 2.34
N THR A 25 -34.58 -7.25 1.63
CA THR A 25 -35.60 -7.72 0.68
C THR A 25 -35.23 -7.43 -0.77
N GLY A 26 -34.12 -6.72 -1.01
CA GLY A 26 -33.61 -6.40 -2.34
C GLY A 26 -32.85 -7.55 -2.99
N ALA A 27 -32.70 -7.50 -4.32
CA ALA A 27 -31.88 -8.45 -5.06
C ALA A 27 -31.20 -7.79 -6.27
N ILE A 28 -29.99 -8.24 -6.58
CA ILE A 28 -29.27 -7.90 -7.81
C ILE A 28 -29.02 -9.21 -8.54
N SER A 29 -29.62 -9.37 -9.72
CA SER A 29 -29.44 -10.49 -10.63
C SER A 29 -28.76 -10.03 -11.91
N GLY A 30 -28.35 -10.96 -12.75
CA GLY A 30 -27.80 -10.59 -14.04
C GLY A 30 -27.05 -11.70 -14.73
N VAL A 31 -26.33 -11.31 -15.79
CA VAL A 31 -25.54 -12.22 -16.60
C VAL A 31 -24.12 -11.69 -16.76
N VAL A 32 -23.15 -12.59 -16.71
CA VAL A 32 -21.75 -12.31 -17.04
C VAL A 32 -21.48 -12.83 -18.45
N VAL A 33 -21.03 -11.95 -19.34
CA VAL A 33 -20.75 -12.29 -20.75
C VAL A 33 -19.35 -11.84 -21.15
N SER A 34 -18.82 -12.43 -22.23
CA SER A 34 -17.57 -11.97 -22.82
C SER A 34 -17.75 -10.56 -23.43
N ASP A 35 -16.66 -9.77 -23.35
CA ASP A 35 -16.59 -8.43 -23.93
C ASP A 35 -16.07 -8.51 -25.38
N ASP A 36 -16.79 -9.28 -26.20
CA ASP A 36 -16.62 -9.41 -27.64
C ASP A 36 -17.99 -9.25 -28.34
N ALA A 37 -18.00 -9.29 -29.67
CA ALA A 37 -19.22 -9.14 -30.45
C ALA A 37 -20.25 -10.26 -30.20
N GLU A 38 -19.77 -11.43 -29.78
CA GLU A 38 -20.61 -12.61 -29.58
C GLU A 38 -21.27 -12.65 -28.20
N ALA A 39 -20.75 -11.87 -27.23
CA ALA A 39 -21.27 -11.79 -25.87
C ALA A 39 -21.58 -13.15 -25.22
N ARG A 40 -20.65 -14.12 -25.37
CA ARG A 40 -20.85 -15.49 -24.87
C ARG A 40 -20.93 -15.53 -23.34
N PRO A 41 -21.80 -16.38 -22.76
CA PRO A 41 -21.91 -16.52 -21.32
C PRO A 41 -20.59 -16.95 -20.66
N VAL A 42 -20.18 -16.25 -19.60
CA VAL A 42 -19.02 -16.63 -18.81
C VAL A 42 -19.46 -17.45 -17.60
N ARG A 43 -19.45 -18.78 -17.79
CA ARG A 43 -19.80 -19.76 -16.76
C ARG A 43 -18.74 -19.81 -15.64
N LYS A 44 -19.18 -20.16 -14.42
CA LYS A 44 -18.29 -20.31 -13.24
C LYS A 44 -17.41 -19.07 -12.95
N ALA A 45 -17.91 -17.89 -13.23
CA ALA A 45 -17.31 -16.64 -12.77
C ALA A 45 -17.78 -16.37 -11.33
N ARG A 46 -16.89 -15.90 -10.49
CA ARG A 46 -17.21 -15.43 -9.13
C ARG A 46 -17.73 -14.01 -9.22
N VAL A 47 -18.96 -13.78 -8.78
CA VAL A 47 -19.57 -12.45 -8.72
C VAL A 47 -19.69 -12.03 -7.28
N THR A 48 -19.28 -10.80 -6.97
CA THR A 48 -19.37 -10.20 -5.64
C THR A 48 -20.23 -8.95 -5.69
N CYS A 49 -21.24 -8.90 -4.82
CA CYS A 49 -22.07 -7.73 -4.57
C CYS A 49 -21.70 -7.20 -3.17
N SER A 50 -21.04 -6.03 -3.08
CA SER A 50 -20.54 -5.48 -1.83
C SER A 50 -21.00 -4.03 -1.65
N ALA A 51 -21.23 -3.62 -0.39
CA ALA A 51 -21.49 -2.24 -0.01
C ALA A 51 -20.59 -1.86 1.18
N ALA A 52 -20.33 -0.57 1.38
CA ALA A 52 -19.34 -0.10 2.36
C ALA A 52 -19.64 -0.56 3.79
N ASP A 53 -20.92 -0.55 4.19
CA ASP A 53 -21.35 -0.81 5.57
C ASP A 53 -22.08 -2.15 5.73
N ILE A 54 -22.07 -3.00 4.69
CA ILE A 54 -22.85 -4.24 4.64
C ILE A 54 -21.94 -5.39 4.20
N SER A 55 -22.03 -6.53 4.87
CA SER A 55 -21.31 -7.74 4.46
C SER A 55 -21.61 -8.10 3.01
N GLY A 56 -20.57 -8.17 2.18
CA GLY A 56 -20.70 -8.51 0.77
C GLY A 56 -21.19 -9.94 0.56
N GLN A 57 -21.97 -10.16 -0.48
CA GLN A 57 -22.41 -11.48 -0.93
C GLN A 57 -21.62 -11.90 -2.16
N THR A 58 -21.16 -13.15 -2.18
CA THR A 58 -20.43 -13.73 -3.32
C THR A 58 -21.19 -14.95 -3.85
N THR A 59 -21.36 -15.02 -5.17
CA THR A 59 -22.01 -16.12 -5.88
C THR A 59 -21.18 -16.55 -7.08
N ILE A 60 -21.52 -17.69 -7.68
CA ILE A 60 -20.84 -18.23 -8.87
C ILE A 60 -21.86 -18.34 -10.00
N THR A 61 -21.50 -17.88 -11.20
CA THR A 61 -22.37 -17.94 -12.36
C THR A 61 -22.65 -19.37 -12.80
N ASP A 62 -23.90 -19.64 -13.24
CA ASP A 62 -24.32 -20.90 -13.84
C ASP A 62 -23.73 -21.11 -15.26
N ASN A 63 -24.18 -22.17 -15.97
CA ASN A 63 -23.70 -22.46 -17.32
C ASN A 63 -24.16 -21.41 -18.36
N GLY A 64 -25.23 -20.68 -18.08
CA GLY A 64 -25.70 -19.54 -18.88
C GLY A 64 -25.07 -18.21 -18.48
N GLY A 65 -24.07 -18.21 -17.57
CA GLY A 65 -23.43 -16.98 -17.07
C GLY A 65 -24.30 -16.21 -16.09
N ARG A 66 -25.44 -16.74 -15.62
CA ARG A 66 -26.41 -16.03 -14.75
C ARG A 66 -25.98 -16.10 -13.29
N PHE A 67 -26.26 -15.04 -12.54
CA PHE A 67 -26.01 -14.95 -11.10
C PHE A 67 -27.17 -14.24 -10.38
N VAL A 68 -27.25 -14.44 -9.08
CA VAL A 68 -28.18 -13.74 -8.18
C VAL A 68 -27.50 -13.48 -6.84
N CYS A 69 -27.53 -12.22 -6.39
CA CYS A 69 -27.28 -11.80 -5.02
C CYS A 69 -28.65 -11.45 -4.40
N ALA A 70 -29.15 -12.23 -3.46
CA ALA A 70 -30.49 -12.09 -2.90
C ALA A 70 -30.45 -11.61 -1.43
N ALA A 71 -31.60 -11.21 -0.91
CA ALA A 71 -31.74 -10.76 0.49
C ALA A 71 -30.80 -9.59 0.86
N LEU A 72 -30.60 -8.66 -0.08
CA LEU A 72 -29.75 -7.50 0.10
C LEU A 72 -30.52 -6.38 0.82
N PRO A 73 -29.96 -5.78 1.89
CA PRO A 73 -30.48 -4.54 2.46
C PRO A 73 -30.45 -3.38 1.47
N ALA A 74 -31.24 -2.33 1.71
CA ALA A 74 -31.12 -1.09 0.95
C ALA A 74 -29.72 -0.50 1.12
N GLY A 75 -29.09 -0.03 0.02
CA GLY A 75 -27.71 0.47 0.06
C GLY A 75 -27.15 0.75 -1.32
N ARG A 76 -25.87 1.16 -1.37
CA ARG A 76 -25.13 1.38 -2.63
C ARG A 76 -24.17 0.20 -2.84
N TYR A 77 -24.40 -0.59 -3.86
CA TYR A 77 -23.67 -1.82 -4.13
C TYR A 77 -22.68 -1.68 -5.29
N THR A 78 -21.47 -2.13 -5.07
CA THR A 78 -20.52 -2.42 -6.15
C THR A 78 -20.67 -3.87 -6.54
N VAL A 79 -20.88 -4.14 -7.85
CA VAL A 79 -21.03 -5.47 -8.41
C VAL A 79 -19.86 -5.75 -9.33
N GLY A 80 -19.10 -6.80 -9.03
CA GLY A 80 -17.92 -7.19 -9.81
C GLY A 80 -17.89 -8.67 -10.10
N ALA A 81 -17.30 -9.05 -11.24
CA ALA A 81 -17.06 -10.44 -11.64
C ALA A 81 -15.56 -10.70 -11.82
N ALA A 82 -15.10 -11.87 -11.37
CA ALA A 82 -13.72 -12.31 -11.50
C ALA A 82 -13.66 -13.78 -11.93
N LYS A 83 -12.71 -14.09 -12.83
CA LYS A 83 -12.41 -15.45 -13.27
C LYS A 83 -10.96 -15.51 -13.74
N ALA A 84 -10.25 -16.61 -13.47
CA ALA A 84 -8.90 -16.83 -13.97
C ALA A 84 -8.83 -16.61 -15.49
N THR A 85 -7.74 -16.04 -16.00
CA THR A 85 -7.50 -15.69 -17.40
C THR A 85 -8.36 -14.56 -17.98
N TRP A 86 -9.28 -14.02 -17.21
CA TRP A 86 -10.11 -12.89 -17.58
C TRP A 86 -9.74 -11.67 -16.74
N ILE A 87 -9.90 -10.50 -17.31
CA ILE A 87 -9.79 -9.25 -16.57
C ILE A 87 -11.04 -9.10 -15.71
N ALA A 88 -10.86 -8.76 -14.43
CA ALA A 88 -11.99 -8.51 -13.55
C ALA A 88 -12.88 -7.40 -14.12
N ALA A 89 -14.19 -7.62 -14.11
CA ALA A 89 -15.17 -6.65 -14.58
C ALA A 89 -15.94 -6.06 -13.41
N SER A 90 -16.22 -4.76 -13.46
CA SER A 90 -17.10 -4.08 -12.52
C SER A 90 -18.25 -3.42 -13.27
N TYR A 91 -19.44 -3.41 -12.69
CA TYR A 91 -20.60 -2.76 -13.29
C TYR A 91 -20.31 -1.27 -13.54
N GLY A 92 -20.64 -0.79 -14.75
CA GLY A 92 -20.39 0.60 -15.13
C GLY A 92 -18.93 0.96 -15.40
N ALA A 93 -18.01 -0.01 -15.40
CA ALA A 93 -16.61 0.25 -15.82
C ALA A 93 -16.56 0.53 -17.33
N ARG A 94 -15.85 1.58 -17.72
CA ARG A 94 -15.68 2.00 -19.12
C ARG A 94 -14.59 1.21 -19.85
N ARG A 95 -13.61 0.70 -19.12
CA ARG A 95 -12.51 -0.11 -19.66
C ARG A 95 -12.32 -1.40 -18.86
N PRO A 96 -11.77 -2.44 -19.45
CA PRO A 96 -11.44 -3.68 -18.75
C PRO A 96 -10.54 -3.40 -17.53
N GLY A 97 -10.93 -3.92 -16.35
CA GLY A 97 -10.22 -3.69 -15.10
C GLY A 97 -10.38 -2.29 -14.49
N GLY A 98 -11.17 -1.42 -15.13
CA GLY A 98 -11.45 -0.08 -14.60
C GLY A 98 -12.42 -0.09 -13.40
N PRO A 99 -12.51 1.03 -12.67
CA PRO A 99 -13.43 1.17 -11.56
C PRO A 99 -14.89 1.12 -12.04
N GLY A 100 -15.77 0.48 -11.25
CA GLY A 100 -17.21 0.42 -11.51
C GLY A 100 -17.98 1.60 -10.91
N SER A 101 -19.26 1.68 -11.26
CA SER A 101 -20.22 2.63 -10.67
C SER A 101 -21.10 1.93 -9.65
N PRO A 102 -21.22 2.44 -8.41
CA PRO A 102 -22.10 1.86 -7.41
C PRO A 102 -23.58 1.92 -7.84
N ILE A 103 -24.32 0.87 -7.58
CA ILE A 103 -25.74 0.74 -7.87
C ILE A 103 -26.55 1.07 -6.62
N PRO A 104 -27.43 2.09 -6.61
CA PRO A 104 -28.36 2.29 -5.51
C PRO A 104 -29.46 1.20 -5.56
N LEU A 105 -29.66 0.52 -4.44
CA LEU A 105 -30.69 -0.52 -4.29
C LEU A 105 -31.63 -0.10 -3.15
N ALA A 106 -32.92 0.08 -3.47
CA ALA A 106 -33.95 0.34 -2.47
C ALA A 106 -34.43 -0.96 -1.81
N ALA A 107 -35.06 -0.85 -0.66
CA ALA A 107 -35.68 -2.02 0.01
C ALA A 107 -36.70 -2.68 -0.92
N GLY A 108 -36.62 -3.99 -1.09
CA GLY A 108 -37.50 -4.77 -1.99
C GLY A 108 -37.23 -4.63 -3.49
N GLN A 109 -36.33 -3.74 -3.87
CA GLN A 109 -36.01 -3.54 -5.29
C GLN A 109 -35.25 -4.73 -5.85
N LYS A 110 -35.57 -5.09 -7.10
CA LYS A 110 -34.88 -6.11 -7.89
C LYS A 110 -34.27 -5.44 -9.12
N LEU A 111 -32.99 -5.62 -9.31
CA LEU A 111 -32.22 -5.05 -10.42
C LEU A 111 -31.60 -6.19 -11.24
N ASP A 112 -31.56 -6.01 -12.54
CA ASP A 112 -30.89 -6.92 -13.48
C ASP A 112 -29.74 -6.18 -14.16
N VAL A 113 -28.54 -6.78 -14.18
CA VAL A 113 -27.32 -6.14 -14.67
C VAL A 113 -26.52 -7.07 -15.58
N VAL A 114 -25.80 -6.47 -16.53
CA VAL A 114 -24.88 -7.19 -17.42
C VAL A 114 -23.45 -6.81 -17.08
N LEU A 115 -22.61 -7.82 -16.81
CA LEU A 115 -21.17 -7.65 -16.61
C LEU A 115 -20.43 -8.18 -17.83
N ARG A 116 -19.60 -7.35 -18.45
CA ARG A 116 -18.78 -7.74 -19.60
C ARG A 116 -17.35 -7.97 -19.18
N MET A 117 -16.83 -9.20 -19.39
CA MET A 117 -15.47 -9.58 -19.06
C MET A 117 -14.61 -9.68 -20.32
N ALA A 118 -13.49 -8.99 -20.34
CA ALA A 118 -12.50 -9.13 -21.41
C ALA A 118 -11.52 -10.26 -21.11
N ARG A 119 -11.01 -10.91 -22.15
CA ARG A 119 -9.85 -11.81 -22.02
C ARG A 119 -8.64 -11.01 -21.63
N GLY A 120 -7.92 -11.49 -20.61
CA GLY A 120 -6.65 -10.91 -20.23
C GLY A 120 -5.56 -11.24 -21.23
N ALA A 121 -4.64 -10.31 -21.39
CA ALA A 121 -3.41 -10.54 -22.15
C ALA A 121 -2.49 -11.51 -21.40
N VAL A 122 -1.51 -12.04 -22.15
CA VAL A 122 -0.54 -13.01 -21.68
C VAL A 122 0.86 -12.55 -22.09
N ILE A 123 1.81 -12.68 -21.17
CA ILE A 123 3.25 -12.53 -21.45
C ILE A 123 3.91 -13.86 -21.10
N THR A 124 4.69 -14.41 -22.04
CA THR A 124 5.40 -15.67 -21.88
C THR A 124 6.82 -15.59 -22.40
N GLY A 125 7.70 -16.39 -21.86
CA GLY A 125 9.10 -16.48 -22.25
C GLY A 125 9.83 -17.53 -21.45
N VAL A 126 11.14 -17.56 -21.61
CA VAL A 126 12.06 -18.48 -20.94
C VAL A 126 12.97 -17.68 -20.02
N VAL A 127 13.22 -18.19 -18.82
CA VAL A 127 14.26 -17.69 -17.94
C VAL A 127 15.41 -18.69 -17.93
N SER A 128 16.58 -18.22 -18.33
CA SER A 128 17.83 -18.96 -18.25
C SER A 128 18.64 -18.49 -17.04
N ALA A 129 19.33 -19.42 -16.40
CA ALA A 129 20.33 -19.10 -15.40
C ALA A 129 21.59 -18.51 -16.05
N TYR A 130 22.52 -18.02 -15.23
CA TYR A 130 23.80 -17.45 -15.67
C TYR A 130 24.69 -18.39 -16.50
N ASN A 131 24.45 -19.70 -16.42
CA ASN A 131 25.14 -20.76 -17.16
C ASN A 131 24.36 -21.22 -18.41
N ASN A 132 23.33 -20.49 -18.82
CA ASN A 132 22.39 -20.80 -19.92
C ASN A 132 21.54 -22.07 -19.71
N GLU A 133 21.51 -22.65 -18.50
CA GLU A 133 20.56 -23.70 -18.16
C GLU A 133 19.18 -23.10 -17.82
N PRO A 134 18.09 -23.88 -17.95
CA PRO A 134 16.78 -23.41 -17.52
C PRO A 134 16.74 -23.02 -16.04
N ALA A 135 16.26 -21.84 -15.72
CA ALA A 135 16.10 -21.37 -14.34
C ALA A 135 14.73 -21.80 -13.80
N ALA A 136 14.61 -23.05 -13.34
CA ALA A 136 13.38 -23.58 -12.78
C ALA A 136 13.03 -22.94 -11.43
N GLY A 137 11.72 -22.77 -11.14
CA GLY A 137 11.24 -22.24 -9.87
C GLY A 137 11.56 -20.75 -9.64
N THR A 138 11.93 -20.03 -10.69
CA THR A 138 12.26 -18.60 -10.62
C THR A 138 10.97 -17.77 -10.70
N PRO A 139 10.70 -16.87 -9.73
CA PRO A 139 9.55 -15.98 -9.81
C PRO A 139 9.78 -14.88 -10.84
N VAL A 140 8.82 -14.71 -11.76
CA VAL A 140 8.77 -13.66 -12.77
C VAL A 140 7.58 -12.76 -12.52
N ARG A 141 7.77 -11.45 -12.55
CA ARG A 141 6.75 -10.43 -12.29
C ARG A 141 6.49 -9.57 -13.52
N ALA A 142 5.24 -9.22 -13.75
CA ALA A 142 4.83 -8.15 -14.66
C ALA A 142 4.56 -6.89 -13.83
N LEU A 143 5.36 -5.86 -14.03
CA LEU A 143 5.30 -4.58 -13.32
C LEU A 143 4.61 -3.56 -14.21
N ARG A 144 3.71 -2.76 -13.63
CA ARG A 144 3.04 -1.66 -14.31
C ARG A 144 3.22 -0.37 -13.54
N SER A 145 3.33 0.76 -14.25
CA SER A 145 3.28 2.08 -13.64
C SER A 145 1.89 2.33 -13.08
N ALA A 146 1.80 2.64 -11.79
CA ALA A 146 0.57 3.02 -11.09
C ALA A 146 0.85 4.17 -10.13
N ILE A 147 -0.19 4.91 -9.77
CA ILE A 147 -0.08 5.96 -8.75
C ILE A 147 -0.41 5.34 -7.40
N VAL A 148 0.58 5.27 -6.55
CA VAL A 148 0.48 4.76 -5.19
C VAL A 148 0.77 5.91 -4.23
N ASN A 149 -0.21 6.26 -3.41
CA ASN A 149 -0.09 7.38 -2.46
C ASN A 149 0.28 8.73 -3.11
N GLY A 150 -0.16 8.95 -4.36
CA GLY A 150 0.13 10.16 -5.12
C GLY A 150 1.50 10.20 -5.80
N GLU A 151 2.27 9.13 -5.73
CA GLU A 151 3.53 8.97 -6.45
C GLU A 151 3.42 7.90 -7.53
N ARG A 152 3.99 8.18 -8.70
CA ARG A 152 4.06 7.20 -9.79
C ARG A 152 5.13 6.16 -9.47
N ARG A 153 4.72 4.90 -9.34
CA ARG A 153 5.59 3.77 -9.00
C ARG A 153 5.31 2.57 -9.89
N LEU A 154 6.31 1.72 -10.04
CA LEU A 154 6.11 0.39 -10.61
C LEU A 154 5.55 -0.53 -9.51
N VAL A 155 4.47 -1.21 -9.83
CA VAL A 155 3.83 -2.20 -8.94
C VAL A 155 3.69 -3.53 -9.67
N ALA A 156 3.88 -4.63 -8.95
CA ALA A 156 3.64 -5.95 -9.50
C ALA A 156 2.13 -6.15 -9.70
N THR A 157 1.72 -6.31 -10.95
CA THR A 157 0.32 -6.56 -11.31
C THR A 157 0.00 -8.05 -11.30
N ALA A 158 0.95 -8.87 -11.74
CA ALA A 158 0.85 -10.32 -11.75
C ALA A 158 2.25 -10.96 -11.69
N ALA A 159 2.29 -12.25 -11.32
CA ALA A 159 3.52 -13.02 -11.27
C ALA A 159 3.25 -14.47 -11.67
N ALA A 160 4.31 -15.15 -12.12
CA ALA A 160 4.32 -16.59 -12.39
C ALA A 160 5.65 -17.17 -11.91
N MET A 161 5.68 -18.49 -11.69
CA MET A 161 6.90 -19.25 -11.47
C MET A 161 7.29 -19.95 -12.77
N THR A 162 8.58 -20.07 -13.04
CA THR A 162 9.08 -20.88 -14.15
C THR A 162 8.91 -22.38 -13.89
N ASP A 163 8.63 -23.13 -14.93
CA ASP A 163 8.61 -24.61 -14.90
C ASP A 163 10.05 -25.20 -14.94
N ASP A 164 10.17 -26.50 -15.04
CA ASP A 164 11.44 -27.23 -15.12
C ASP A 164 12.28 -26.92 -16.38
N ARG A 165 11.66 -26.34 -17.40
CA ARG A 165 12.31 -25.88 -18.65
C ARG A 165 12.60 -24.37 -18.63
N GLY A 166 12.37 -23.72 -17.49
CA GLY A 166 12.51 -22.28 -17.35
C GLY A 166 11.37 -21.46 -17.98
N VAL A 167 10.32 -22.11 -18.49
CA VAL A 167 9.20 -21.42 -19.14
C VAL A 167 8.28 -20.78 -18.11
N TYR A 168 7.91 -19.53 -18.31
CA TYR A 168 6.90 -18.84 -17.51
C TYR A 168 5.74 -18.33 -18.36
N ARG A 169 4.58 -18.16 -17.75
CA ARG A 169 3.37 -17.63 -18.40
C ARG A 169 2.59 -16.77 -17.42
N ILE A 170 2.64 -15.46 -17.59
CA ILE A 170 1.86 -14.48 -16.83
C ILE A 170 0.60 -14.16 -17.62
N PHE A 171 -0.56 -14.35 -17.04
CA PHE A 171 -1.85 -14.23 -17.72
C PHE A 171 -2.83 -13.35 -16.95
N GLY A 172 -3.94 -12.96 -17.60
CA GLY A 172 -4.98 -12.14 -17.00
C GLY A 172 -4.61 -10.66 -16.93
N LEU A 173 -3.66 -10.24 -17.72
CA LEU A 173 -3.15 -8.86 -17.72
C LEU A 173 -4.15 -7.93 -18.43
N PRO A 174 -4.50 -6.76 -17.83
CA PRO A 174 -5.14 -5.68 -18.54
C PRO A 174 -4.27 -5.18 -19.71
N PRO A 175 -4.84 -4.62 -20.79
CA PRO A 175 -4.06 -3.95 -21.83
C PRO A 175 -3.21 -2.82 -21.25
N GLY A 176 -2.00 -2.64 -21.79
CA GLY A 176 -1.08 -1.58 -21.37
C GLY A 176 0.38 -2.00 -21.43
N ASP A 177 1.22 -1.14 -20.83
CA ASP A 177 2.66 -1.29 -20.81
C ASP A 177 3.13 -1.97 -19.52
N TYR A 178 4.02 -2.95 -19.68
CA TYR A 178 4.57 -3.73 -18.59
C TYR A 178 6.09 -3.80 -18.67
N ILE A 179 6.75 -3.81 -17.53
CA ILE A 179 8.13 -4.23 -17.37
C ILE A 179 8.11 -5.64 -16.78
N VAL A 180 8.81 -6.57 -17.42
CA VAL A 180 8.93 -7.94 -16.91
C VAL A 180 10.27 -8.09 -16.22
N SER A 181 10.27 -8.69 -15.03
CA SER A 181 11.48 -8.93 -14.27
C SER A 181 11.47 -10.26 -13.53
N THR A 182 12.63 -10.84 -13.32
CA THR A 182 12.85 -11.84 -12.29
C THR A 182 12.94 -11.17 -10.92
N VAL A 183 12.79 -11.94 -9.86
CA VAL A 183 13.09 -11.49 -8.50
C VAL A 183 14.51 -11.94 -8.18
N GLY A 184 15.37 -11.03 -7.75
CA GLY A 184 16.69 -11.39 -7.25
C GLY A 184 16.59 -12.40 -6.09
N ALA A 185 17.57 -13.28 -5.96
CA ALA A 185 17.70 -14.08 -4.76
C ALA A 185 18.00 -13.11 -3.62
N GLY A 186 16.97 -12.76 -2.84
CA GLY A 186 17.17 -11.91 -1.68
C GLY A 186 18.25 -12.48 -0.75
N GLU A 187 18.72 -11.68 0.16
CA GLU A 187 19.80 -11.93 1.12
C GLU A 187 19.64 -13.20 2.00
N ALA A 188 18.50 -13.86 1.96
CA ALA A 188 18.24 -15.11 2.67
C ALA A 188 18.76 -16.37 1.92
N GLY A 189 19.30 -16.17 0.71
CA GLY A 189 19.91 -17.27 -0.05
C GLY A 189 21.26 -17.68 0.53
N PRO A 190 21.71 -18.92 0.27
CA PRO A 190 23.05 -19.35 0.64
C PRO A 190 24.09 -18.45 -0.07
N GLU A 191 25.22 -18.22 0.59
CA GLU A 191 26.35 -17.54 -0.05
C GLU A 191 26.81 -18.36 -1.25
N LEU A 192 26.60 -17.79 -2.44
CA LEU A 192 27.11 -18.37 -3.68
C LEU A 192 28.52 -17.89 -3.91
N ARG A 193 29.40 -18.80 -4.22
CA ARG A 193 30.79 -18.51 -4.53
C ARG A 193 31.18 -19.22 -5.81
N LEU A 194 31.66 -18.47 -6.77
CA LEU A 194 32.21 -19.05 -7.98
C LEU A 194 33.57 -19.65 -7.68
N THR A 195 33.73 -20.94 -7.92
CA THR A 195 35.04 -21.61 -7.81
C THR A 195 35.97 -21.08 -8.89
N SER A 196 37.11 -20.55 -8.50
CA SER A 196 38.16 -20.09 -9.41
C SER A 196 39.27 -21.11 -9.53
N ASP A 197 40.11 -20.99 -10.58
CA ASP A 197 41.35 -21.78 -10.70
C ASP A 197 42.27 -21.61 -9.49
N ALA A 198 42.22 -20.45 -8.82
CA ALA A 198 42.96 -20.20 -7.60
C ALA A 198 42.44 -21.05 -6.43
N ASP A 199 41.13 -21.24 -6.31
CA ASP A 199 40.51 -22.11 -5.29
C ASP A 199 40.90 -23.56 -5.53
N VAL A 200 40.87 -24.01 -6.78
CA VAL A 200 41.29 -25.38 -7.15
C VAL A 200 42.77 -25.61 -6.81
N ARG A 201 43.65 -24.67 -7.17
CA ARG A 201 45.07 -24.74 -6.83
C ARG A 201 45.29 -24.68 -5.31
N HIS A 202 44.55 -23.88 -4.59
CA HIS A 202 44.63 -23.77 -3.14
C HIS A 202 44.22 -25.09 -2.46
N ALA A 203 43.15 -25.75 -2.96
CA ALA A 203 42.69 -27.03 -2.42
C ALA A 203 43.80 -28.14 -2.52
N SER A 204 44.71 -27.99 -3.47
CA SER A 204 45.88 -28.90 -3.67
C SER A 204 47.16 -28.40 -3.00
N ALA A 205 47.13 -27.22 -2.35
CA ALA A 205 48.30 -26.61 -1.74
C ALA A 205 48.51 -27.10 -0.28
N PRO A 206 49.73 -26.95 0.29
CA PRO A 206 49.97 -27.26 1.69
C PRO A 206 49.04 -26.48 2.64
N ALA A 207 48.62 -27.13 3.73
CA ALA A 207 47.60 -26.65 4.70
C ALA A 207 47.90 -25.24 5.33
N ARG A 208 49.04 -24.65 5.13
CA ARG A 208 49.45 -23.32 5.62
C ARG A 208 49.25 -22.19 4.59
N THR A 209 48.80 -22.49 3.37
CA THR A 209 48.58 -21.47 2.35
C THR A 209 47.26 -20.73 2.66
N PRO A 210 47.27 -19.38 2.73
CA PRO A 210 46.02 -18.64 2.95
C PRO A 210 45.05 -18.88 1.78
N PRO A 211 43.74 -19.02 2.06
CA PRO A 211 42.76 -19.16 1.00
C PRO A 211 42.75 -17.91 0.11
N PRO A 212 42.50 -18.06 -1.20
CA PRO A 212 42.35 -16.90 -2.07
C PRO A 212 41.16 -16.06 -1.62
N PRO A 213 41.24 -14.73 -1.78
CA PRO A 213 40.11 -13.86 -1.49
C PRO A 213 38.95 -14.24 -2.41
N ALA A 214 37.88 -14.69 -1.78
CA ALA A 214 36.70 -15.09 -2.52
C ALA A 214 35.66 -13.96 -2.45
N ARG A 215 35.13 -13.58 -3.61
CA ARG A 215 33.95 -12.73 -3.68
C ARG A 215 32.71 -13.61 -3.77
N GLY A 216 31.76 -13.39 -2.87
CA GLY A 216 30.42 -13.95 -2.98
C GLY A 216 29.70 -13.34 -4.19
N VAL A 217 28.75 -14.07 -4.74
CA VAL A 217 27.87 -13.61 -5.79
C VAL A 217 26.42 -13.90 -5.42
N THR A 218 25.49 -13.10 -5.95
CA THR A 218 24.06 -13.35 -5.82
C THR A 218 23.36 -13.16 -7.15
N MET A 219 22.17 -13.75 -7.29
CA MET A 219 21.32 -13.53 -8.46
C MET A 219 20.66 -12.16 -8.36
N ALA A 220 20.95 -11.27 -9.29
CA ALA A 220 20.30 -9.96 -9.38
C ALA A 220 18.86 -10.08 -9.90
N ALA A 221 18.00 -9.16 -9.47
CA ALA A 221 16.76 -8.91 -10.20
C ALA A 221 17.12 -8.50 -11.63
N THR A 222 16.58 -9.21 -12.62
CA THR A 222 16.87 -8.96 -14.01
C THR A 222 15.60 -8.50 -14.72
N TYR A 223 15.68 -7.37 -15.41
CA TYR A 223 14.60 -6.74 -16.17
C TYR A 223 14.79 -6.98 -17.66
N TYR A 224 13.68 -7.24 -18.36
CA TYR A 224 13.73 -7.42 -19.81
C TYR A 224 14.31 -6.17 -20.52
N PRO A 225 15.24 -6.33 -21.51
CA PRO A 225 15.73 -7.59 -22.09
C PRO A 225 16.97 -8.20 -21.40
N GLY A 226 17.40 -7.75 -20.24
CA GLY A 226 18.57 -8.29 -19.53
C GLY A 226 19.27 -7.27 -18.64
N ALA A 227 18.61 -6.17 -18.30
CA ALA A 227 19.15 -5.14 -17.44
C ALA A 227 19.05 -5.53 -15.95
N THR A 228 20.01 -5.08 -15.14
CA THR A 228 19.97 -5.20 -13.68
C THR A 228 19.39 -3.95 -13.01
N MET A 229 19.17 -2.87 -13.77
CA MET A 229 18.52 -1.64 -13.30
C MET A 229 17.21 -1.41 -14.05
N VAL A 230 16.16 -1.05 -13.33
CA VAL A 230 14.83 -0.80 -13.91
C VAL A 230 14.81 0.37 -14.93
N SER A 231 15.69 1.35 -14.76
CA SER A 231 15.83 2.48 -15.70
C SER A 231 16.29 2.09 -17.11
N GLN A 232 16.85 0.90 -17.24
CA GLN A 232 17.33 0.32 -18.53
C GLN A 232 16.37 -0.74 -19.06
N ALA A 233 15.27 -1.00 -18.37
CA ALA A 233 14.27 -1.98 -18.78
C ALA A 233 13.48 -1.49 -20.00
N SER A 234 13.11 -2.42 -20.87
CA SER A 234 12.22 -2.16 -22.00
C SER A 234 10.78 -2.46 -21.63
N ALA A 235 9.88 -1.53 -21.95
CA ALA A 235 8.46 -1.74 -21.79
C ALA A 235 7.91 -2.69 -22.87
N ILE A 236 6.98 -3.55 -22.46
CA ILE A 236 6.28 -4.51 -23.31
C ILE A 236 4.82 -4.10 -23.37
N THR A 237 4.35 -3.65 -24.51
CA THR A 237 2.93 -3.30 -24.71
C THR A 237 2.15 -4.55 -25.08
N VAL A 238 1.03 -4.78 -24.40
CA VAL A 238 0.08 -5.87 -24.72
C VAL A 238 -1.32 -5.31 -24.91
N GLY A 239 -1.99 -5.79 -25.95
CA GLY A 239 -3.40 -5.50 -26.26
C GLY A 239 -4.38 -6.43 -25.53
N LYS A 240 -5.69 -6.21 -25.77
CA LYS A 240 -6.76 -7.01 -25.19
C LYS A 240 -6.71 -8.47 -25.70
N GLY A 241 -6.50 -9.43 -24.78
CA GLY A 241 -6.43 -10.85 -25.12
C GLY A 241 -5.20 -11.25 -25.95
N GLU A 242 -4.25 -10.35 -26.15
CA GLU A 242 -3.00 -10.61 -26.86
C GLU A 242 -2.10 -11.56 -26.08
N GLU A 243 -1.46 -12.48 -26.76
CA GLU A 243 -0.39 -13.32 -26.22
C GLU A 243 0.95 -12.85 -26.82
N ARG A 244 1.85 -12.36 -25.92
CA ARG A 244 3.18 -11.88 -26.28
C ARG A 244 4.19 -12.91 -25.82
N ASP A 245 4.81 -13.59 -26.75
CA ASP A 245 5.87 -14.58 -26.54
C ASP A 245 7.27 -14.00 -26.75
N GLY A 246 8.30 -14.80 -26.46
CA GLY A 246 9.70 -14.42 -26.65
C GLY A 246 10.21 -13.35 -25.69
N ILE A 247 9.56 -13.17 -24.52
CA ILE A 247 10.05 -12.25 -23.49
C ILE A 247 11.02 -13.01 -22.58
N ASP A 248 12.20 -13.28 -23.13
CA ASP A 248 13.21 -14.12 -22.48
C ASP A 248 14.12 -13.31 -21.56
N LEU A 249 14.54 -13.91 -20.46
CA LEU A 249 15.39 -13.30 -19.44
C LEU A 249 16.56 -14.22 -19.12
N THR A 250 17.74 -13.66 -18.90
CA THR A 250 18.89 -14.40 -18.37
C THR A 250 19.27 -13.82 -17.03
N VAL A 251 19.15 -14.64 -15.97
CA VAL A 251 19.51 -14.23 -14.61
C VAL A 251 21.00 -13.94 -14.54
N GLN A 252 21.37 -12.79 -14.03
CA GLN A 252 22.75 -12.37 -13.90
C GLN A 252 23.25 -12.57 -12.48
N LEU A 253 24.50 -13.01 -12.35
CA LEU A 253 25.23 -12.98 -11.09
C LEU A 253 25.91 -11.63 -10.92
N VAL A 254 25.71 -11.03 -9.77
CA VAL A 254 26.40 -9.79 -9.37
C VAL A 254 27.25 -10.05 -8.12
N PRO A 255 28.40 -9.36 -7.97
CA PRO A 255 29.19 -9.48 -6.76
C PRO A 255 28.39 -9.03 -5.55
N THR A 256 28.61 -9.70 -4.43
CA THR A 256 28.05 -9.31 -3.13
C THR A 256 29.10 -8.62 -2.29
N ALA A 257 28.62 -7.75 -1.41
CA ALA A 257 29.41 -7.02 -0.45
C ALA A 257 29.08 -7.45 0.98
N ARG A 258 29.98 -7.13 1.89
CA ARG A 258 29.76 -7.15 3.32
C ARG A 258 29.52 -5.70 3.79
N VAL A 259 28.53 -5.52 4.66
CA VAL A 259 28.24 -4.23 5.29
C VAL A 259 28.51 -4.34 6.78
N GLU A 260 29.54 -3.65 7.26
CA GLU A 260 30.04 -3.77 8.64
C GLU A 260 30.11 -2.42 9.31
N GLY A 261 29.79 -2.41 10.60
CA GLY A 261 29.83 -1.17 11.37
C GLY A 261 29.70 -1.38 12.87
N VAL A 262 29.63 -0.26 13.57
CA VAL A 262 29.48 -0.19 15.02
C VAL A 262 28.30 0.70 15.36
N VAL A 263 27.49 0.25 16.30
CA VAL A 263 26.43 1.04 16.93
C VAL A 263 26.91 1.46 18.32
N SER A 264 26.79 2.73 18.64
CA SER A 264 27.18 3.26 19.95
C SER A 264 26.23 4.35 20.43
N MET A 265 26.16 4.54 21.74
CA MET A 265 25.60 5.77 22.34
C MET A 265 26.68 6.84 22.47
N PRO A 266 26.33 8.13 22.60
CA PRO A 266 27.30 9.19 22.85
C PRO A 266 28.21 8.94 24.08
N GLU A 267 27.65 8.28 25.10
CA GLU A 267 28.38 7.88 26.32
C GLU A 267 29.16 6.56 26.17
N GLY A 268 29.11 5.92 24.99
CA GLY A 268 29.83 4.68 24.66
C GLY A 268 28.97 3.43 24.80
N GLY A 269 29.35 2.39 24.04
CA GLY A 269 28.65 1.10 24.00
C GLY A 269 27.29 1.12 23.32
N ALA A 270 26.67 -0.04 23.18
CA ALA A 270 25.29 -0.19 22.72
C ALA A 270 24.46 -0.88 23.80
N PRO A 271 23.18 -0.47 24.00
CA PRO A 271 22.30 -1.17 24.93
C PRO A 271 22.08 -2.61 24.51
N ARG A 272 21.91 -3.50 25.49
CA ARG A 272 21.54 -4.89 25.21
C ARG A 272 20.22 -4.95 24.44
N GLY A 273 20.16 -5.83 23.44
CA GLY A 273 18.98 -5.99 22.61
C GLY A 273 18.83 -4.93 21.52
N THR A 274 19.90 -4.16 21.23
CA THR A 274 19.93 -3.29 20.05
C THR A 274 19.91 -4.17 18.79
N GLU A 275 19.03 -3.83 17.88
CA GLU A 275 18.87 -4.49 16.57
C GLU A 275 19.26 -3.51 15.46
N VAL A 276 19.93 -4.03 14.44
CA VAL A 276 20.25 -3.30 13.21
C VAL A 276 19.49 -3.93 12.05
N HIS A 277 18.84 -3.10 11.27
CA HIS A 277 18.05 -3.48 10.12
C HIS A 277 18.69 -2.92 8.85
N LEU A 278 18.82 -3.77 7.85
CA LEU A 278 19.20 -3.37 6.49
C LEU A 278 17.94 -3.34 5.64
N ILE A 279 17.62 -2.19 5.04
CA ILE A 279 16.38 -1.93 4.32
C ILE A 279 16.74 -1.49 2.90
N ALA A 280 16.36 -2.27 1.89
CA ALA A 280 16.55 -1.87 0.49
C ALA A 280 15.63 -0.71 0.13
N MET A 281 16.18 0.30 -0.53
CA MET A 281 15.43 1.48 -0.96
C MET A 281 14.81 1.30 -2.36
N ASP A 282 15.33 0.39 -3.16
CA ASP A 282 14.90 0.12 -4.53
C ASP A 282 14.45 -1.34 -4.68
N ASP A 283 13.20 -1.64 -4.34
CA ASP A 283 12.50 -2.83 -4.82
C ASP A 283 11.32 -2.36 -5.71
N PRO A 284 11.57 -2.07 -6.98
CA PRO A 284 10.51 -1.74 -7.92
C PRO A 284 9.63 -2.98 -8.11
N GLY A 285 8.39 -2.90 -7.68
CA GLY A 285 7.41 -3.98 -7.75
C GLY A 285 7.32 -4.84 -6.50
N GLY A 286 8.01 -4.50 -5.45
CA GLY A 286 7.65 -4.96 -4.12
C GLY A 286 6.20 -4.59 -3.81
N PRO A 287 5.44 -5.39 -3.02
CA PRO A 287 4.10 -5.03 -2.63
C PRO A 287 4.13 -3.63 -1.99
N PRO A 288 3.05 -2.83 -2.10
CA PRO A 288 2.92 -1.56 -1.37
C PRO A 288 2.74 -1.80 0.14
N MET A 289 3.45 -2.77 0.64
CA MET A 289 3.57 -3.11 2.05
C MET A 289 4.81 -2.42 2.60
N PRO A 290 4.80 -2.10 3.87
CA PRO A 290 5.97 -1.58 4.55
C PRO A 290 7.19 -2.42 4.17
N LEU A 291 8.31 -1.79 3.78
CA LEU A 291 9.56 -2.45 3.41
C LEU A 291 9.94 -3.42 4.52
N ARG A 292 9.98 -4.68 4.19
CA ARG A 292 10.47 -5.71 5.11
C ARG A 292 11.97 -5.46 5.27
N ALA A 293 12.43 -5.36 6.50
CA ALA A 293 13.86 -5.39 6.75
C ALA A 293 14.42 -6.64 6.08
N LEU A 294 15.33 -6.47 5.15
CA LEU A 294 15.93 -7.59 4.41
C LEU A 294 16.70 -8.48 5.38
N ASN A 295 17.37 -7.85 6.35
CA ASN A 295 18.09 -8.54 7.41
C ASN A 295 17.97 -7.79 8.72
N THR A 296 17.80 -8.54 9.81
CA THR A 296 17.86 -8.01 11.18
C THR A 296 18.97 -8.75 11.91
N ARG A 297 19.89 -8.02 12.50
CA ARG A 297 20.97 -8.54 13.31
C ARG A 297 20.97 -7.89 14.68
N GLY A 298 21.15 -8.68 15.72
CA GLY A 298 21.54 -8.18 17.02
C GLY A 298 22.99 -7.72 16.96
N VAL A 299 23.33 -6.67 17.72
CA VAL A 299 24.72 -6.27 17.89
C VAL A 299 25.40 -7.12 18.97
N ASP A 300 26.72 -7.32 18.84
CA ASP A 300 27.52 -7.95 19.88
C ASP A 300 27.75 -7.03 21.11
N ALA A 301 28.51 -7.50 22.08
CA ALA A 301 28.82 -6.72 23.29
C ALA A 301 29.62 -5.43 22.99
N GLY A 302 30.31 -5.37 21.87
CA GLY A 302 31.04 -4.18 21.39
C GLY A 302 30.19 -3.26 20.51
N GLY A 303 28.92 -3.60 20.25
CA GLY A 303 28.04 -2.87 19.37
C GLY A 303 28.28 -3.15 17.89
N THR A 304 29.09 -4.15 17.52
CA THR A 304 29.41 -4.44 16.12
C THR A 304 28.27 -5.21 15.44
N PHE A 305 28.08 -4.93 14.16
CA PHE A 305 27.14 -5.64 13.29
C PHE A 305 27.80 -5.96 11.96
N SER A 306 27.33 -7.01 11.31
CA SER A 306 27.78 -7.40 9.97
C SER A 306 26.62 -8.06 9.19
N PHE A 307 26.38 -7.53 8.00
CA PHE A 307 25.53 -8.14 6.99
C PHE A 307 26.42 -8.72 5.89
N VAL A 308 26.11 -9.89 5.43
CA VAL A 308 26.84 -10.59 4.35
C VAL A 308 25.91 -10.85 3.18
N ASN A 309 26.47 -11.07 2.01
CA ASN A 309 25.73 -11.36 0.77
C ASN A 309 24.82 -10.22 0.29
N ILE A 310 25.24 -8.98 0.52
CA ILE A 310 24.46 -7.81 0.12
C ILE A 310 24.75 -7.52 -1.35
N GLY A 311 23.71 -7.58 -2.19
CA GLY A 311 23.81 -7.21 -3.60
C GLY A 311 23.94 -5.70 -3.80
N PRO A 312 24.35 -5.25 -5.00
CA PRO A 312 24.38 -3.83 -5.33
C PRO A 312 23.00 -3.16 -5.19
N GLY A 313 22.98 -1.94 -4.64
CA GLY A 313 21.74 -1.19 -4.41
C GLY A 313 21.92 -0.04 -3.42
N ILE A 314 20.83 0.68 -3.18
CA ILE A 314 20.75 1.73 -2.16
C ILE A 314 20.00 1.15 -0.95
N TYR A 315 20.59 1.30 0.22
CA TYR A 315 20.06 0.75 1.46
C TYR A 315 20.02 1.78 2.57
N THR A 316 19.05 1.64 3.46
CA THR A 316 19.07 2.30 4.77
C THR A 316 19.52 1.30 5.82
N VAL A 317 20.57 1.60 6.55
CA VAL A 317 21.00 0.89 7.77
C VAL A 317 20.38 1.61 8.95
N ALA A 318 19.46 0.95 9.66
CA ALA A 318 18.75 1.53 10.80
C ALA A 318 19.00 0.70 12.05
N ALA A 319 19.45 1.34 13.12
CA ALA A 319 19.62 0.72 14.43
C ALA A 319 18.50 1.16 15.37
N ARG A 320 18.01 0.24 16.20
CA ARG A 320 17.01 0.49 17.22
C ARG A 320 17.37 -0.23 18.50
N GLY A 321 17.29 0.48 19.62
CA GLY A 321 17.51 -0.06 20.94
C GLY A 321 16.58 0.57 21.97
N ALA A 322 16.62 0.07 23.19
CA ALA A 322 15.88 0.62 24.31
C ALA A 322 16.83 0.88 25.48
N ARG A 323 16.83 2.13 25.98
CA ARG A 323 17.58 2.51 27.16
C ARG A 323 16.66 2.52 28.39
N PRO A 324 16.97 1.78 29.45
CA PRO A 324 16.21 1.88 30.69
C PRO A 324 16.27 3.33 31.25
N VAL A 325 15.14 3.83 31.68
CA VAL A 325 15.08 5.10 32.43
C VAL A 325 15.09 4.74 33.90
N THR A 326 16.16 5.11 34.60
CA THR A 326 16.36 4.79 36.01
C THR A 326 16.42 6.06 36.86
N ASN A 327 15.88 5.98 38.08
CA ASN A 327 16.05 6.98 39.13
C ASN A 327 17.53 7.00 39.63
N ALA A 328 17.87 7.96 40.46
CA ALA A 328 19.19 8.04 41.05
C ALA A 328 19.56 6.84 41.95
N ASP A 329 18.56 6.12 42.44
CA ASP A 329 18.70 4.90 43.25
C ASP A 329 18.80 3.60 42.41
N GLY A 330 18.78 3.71 41.07
CA GLY A 330 18.84 2.57 40.14
C GLY A 330 17.51 1.87 39.88
N THR A 331 16.41 2.32 40.50
CA THR A 331 15.06 1.78 40.23
C THR A 331 14.51 2.30 38.91
N SER A 332 13.59 1.55 38.27
CA SER A 332 12.97 1.98 37.02
C SER A 332 12.14 3.26 37.23
N ALA A 333 12.46 4.32 36.49
CA ALA A 333 11.74 5.60 36.51
C ALA A 333 10.57 5.67 35.53
N GLY A 334 10.38 4.60 34.73
CA GLY A 334 9.34 4.56 33.71
C GLY A 334 9.60 3.55 32.59
N PRO A 335 8.82 3.57 31.52
CA PRO A 335 9.05 2.72 30.37
C PRO A 335 10.41 3.06 29.73
N PRO A 336 11.10 2.07 29.14
CA PRO A 336 12.37 2.29 28.47
C PRO A 336 12.26 3.36 27.36
N GLN A 337 13.25 4.24 27.30
CA GLN A 337 13.38 5.21 26.23
C GLN A 337 13.91 4.51 24.98
N MET A 338 13.17 4.56 23.88
CA MET A 338 13.65 4.07 22.60
C MET A 338 14.70 5.02 22.04
N ILE A 339 15.76 4.44 21.56
CA ILE A 339 16.88 5.12 20.90
C ILE A 339 17.06 4.54 19.52
N TRP A 340 17.55 5.34 18.58
CA TRP A 340 17.62 4.98 17.18
C TRP A 340 18.79 5.66 16.48
N ALA A 341 19.22 5.09 15.35
CA ALA A 341 20.12 5.73 14.39
C ALA A 341 19.76 5.22 12.99
N ALA A 342 19.98 6.01 11.96
CA ALA A 342 19.84 5.55 10.59
C ALA A 342 20.82 6.28 9.68
N THR A 343 21.31 5.59 8.66
CA THR A 343 22.13 6.15 7.58
C THR A 343 21.81 5.47 6.27
N GLU A 344 21.90 6.21 5.18
CA GLU A 344 21.79 5.67 3.83
C GLU A 344 23.17 5.28 3.32
N ILE A 345 23.25 4.15 2.65
CA ILE A 345 24.47 3.64 2.05
C ILE A 345 24.20 3.17 0.62
N THR A 346 25.21 3.25 -0.23
CA THR A 346 25.24 2.62 -1.55
C THR A 346 26.19 1.45 -1.51
N VAL A 347 25.73 0.30 -1.99
CA VAL A 347 26.54 -0.91 -2.18
C VAL A 347 26.71 -1.10 -3.68
N ASP A 348 27.94 -1.17 -4.15
CA ASP A 348 28.31 -1.34 -5.57
C ASP A 348 29.01 -2.68 -5.86
N GLY A 349 28.98 -3.60 -4.87
CA GLY A 349 29.65 -4.89 -4.93
C GLY A 349 31.00 -4.90 -4.19
N GLU A 350 31.43 -3.77 -3.61
CA GLU A 350 32.59 -3.68 -2.71
C GLU A 350 32.12 -3.59 -1.25
N ASP A 351 32.92 -4.13 -0.33
CA ASP A 351 32.60 -4.11 1.10
C ASP A 351 32.48 -2.70 1.65
N VAL A 352 31.38 -2.43 2.33
CA VAL A 352 31.14 -1.20 3.08
C VAL A 352 31.58 -1.42 4.53
N ARG A 353 32.66 -0.80 4.93
CA ARG A 353 33.27 -0.97 6.26
C ARG A 353 33.34 0.34 7.02
N GLY A 354 33.41 0.22 8.35
CA GLY A 354 33.61 1.39 9.22
C GLY A 354 32.38 2.27 9.37
N LEU A 355 31.17 1.74 9.13
CA LEU A 355 29.95 2.46 9.43
C LEU A 355 29.85 2.72 10.93
N SER A 356 29.50 3.94 11.30
CA SER A 356 29.27 4.34 12.69
C SER A 356 27.84 4.85 12.84
N LEU A 357 27.05 4.19 13.67
CA LEU A 357 25.68 4.56 14.00
C LEU A 357 25.62 5.06 15.44
N SER A 358 25.49 6.37 15.62
CA SER A 358 25.30 6.98 16.94
C SER A 358 23.81 6.98 17.30
N LEU A 359 23.45 6.23 18.35
CA LEU A 359 22.08 6.15 18.81
C LEU A 359 21.65 7.44 19.50
N GLU A 360 20.56 8.00 19.04
CA GLU A 360 19.95 9.21 19.60
C GLU A 360 18.60 8.88 20.25
N PRO A 361 18.20 9.61 21.29
CA PRO A 361 16.86 9.49 21.85
C PRO A 361 15.79 9.81 20.82
N GLY A 362 14.72 9.04 20.83
CA GLY A 362 13.54 9.34 20.02
C GLY A 362 12.90 10.66 20.45
N LEU A 363 12.33 11.35 19.49
CA LEU A 363 11.62 12.60 19.67
C LEU A 363 10.23 12.35 20.26
N THR A 364 9.55 13.39 20.71
CA THR A 364 8.20 13.30 21.26
C THR A 364 7.23 14.21 20.51
N ILE A 365 5.99 13.76 20.37
CA ILE A 365 4.86 14.58 19.94
C ILE A 365 3.89 14.62 21.10
N THR A 366 3.68 15.80 21.68
CA THR A 366 2.69 16.02 22.74
C THR A 366 1.59 16.93 22.25
N GLY A 367 0.40 16.75 22.74
CA GLY A 367 -0.74 17.53 22.30
C GLY A 367 -2.01 17.23 23.07
N GLN A 368 -3.12 17.74 22.53
CA GLN A 368 -4.45 17.64 23.13
C GLN A 368 -5.51 17.27 22.10
N VAL A 369 -6.45 16.41 22.50
CA VAL A 369 -7.67 16.10 21.77
C VAL A 369 -8.77 17.07 22.20
N ARG A 370 -9.49 17.63 21.23
CA ARG A 370 -10.61 18.56 21.42
C ARG A 370 -11.84 18.05 20.68
N PHE A 371 -13.01 18.42 21.19
CA PHE A 371 -14.29 18.12 20.58
C PHE A 371 -15.06 19.43 20.34
N GLU A 372 -15.42 19.67 19.10
CA GLU A 372 -16.25 20.80 18.64
C GLU A 372 -17.60 20.23 18.21
N GLY A 373 -18.53 20.16 19.13
CA GLY A 373 -19.88 19.63 18.91
C GLY A 373 -20.96 20.63 19.28
N THR A 374 -22.05 20.58 18.53
CA THR A 374 -23.28 21.32 18.82
C THR A 374 -24.45 20.38 19.10
N SER A 375 -24.34 19.10 18.75
CA SER A 375 -25.43 18.12 18.79
C SER A 375 -25.05 16.84 19.54
N LEU A 376 -23.75 16.55 19.65
CA LEU A 376 -23.26 15.33 20.32
C LEU A 376 -22.41 15.69 21.53
N GLU A 377 -22.52 14.87 22.57
CA GLU A 377 -21.61 14.94 23.72
C GLU A 377 -20.29 14.20 23.43
N PRO A 378 -19.13 14.75 23.86
CA PRO A 378 -17.86 14.05 23.77
C PRO A 378 -17.91 12.68 24.46
N PRO A 379 -17.06 11.72 24.04
CA PRO A 379 -17.01 10.42 24.71
C PRO A 379 -16.66 10.58 26.19
N ALA A 380 -17.39 9.90 27.04
CA ALA A 380 -17.19 9.96 28.50
C ALA A 380 -15.81 9.41 28.92
N ASP A 381 -15.25 8.47 28.13
CA ASP A 381 -13.91 7.93 28.34
C ASP A 381 -12.96 8.41 27.24
N MET A 382 -12.20 9.45 27.54
CA MET A 382 -11.17 9.99 26.65
C MET A 382 -10.04 8.98 26.35
N LYS A 383 -9.81 7.98 27.21
CA LYS A 383 -8.82 6.93 27.00
C LYS A 383 -9.15 6.01 25.82
N SER A 384 -10.41 6.02 25.37
CA SER A 384 -10.84 5.30 24.17
C SER A 384 -10.30 5.93 22.87
N VAL A 385 -9.86 7.19 22.91
CA VAL A 385 -9.30 7.89 21.76
C VAL A 385 -7.89 7.39 21.52
N ARG A 386 -7.67 6.77 20.36
CA ARG A 386 -6.38 6.27 19.90
C ARG A 386 -5.77 7.26 18.93
N ILE A 387 -4.52 7.66 19.17
CA ILE A 387 -3.76 8.60 18.36
C ILE A 387 -2.59 7.85 17.71
N THR A 388 -2.38 8.08 16.43
CA THR A 388 -1.32 7.45 15.65
C THR A 388 -0.56 8.50 14.85
N ALA A 389 0.76 8.46 14.91
CA ALA A 389 1.63 9.19 13.99
C ALA A 389 2.16 8.20 12.94
N SER A 390 1.66 8.31 11.73
CA SER A 390 2.08 7.44 10.63
C SER A 390 3.11 8.15 9.77
N PRO A 391 4.27 7.51 9.46
CA PRO A 391 5.22 8.04 8.49
C PRO A 391 4.52 8.28 7.14
N ALA A 392 4.78 9.43 6.53
CA ALA A 392 4.19 9.80 5.24
C ALA A 392 4.86 9.06 4.08
N GLU A 393 6.10 8.64 4.26
CA GLU A 393 6.87 7.88 3.29
C GLU A 393 6.93 6.41 3.70
N LEU A 394 6.42 5.53 2.86
CA LEU A 394 6.40 4.09 3.10
C LEU A 394 7.81 3.50 3.31
N ARG A 395 8.82 4.12 2.71
CA ARG A 395 10.22 3.66 2.77
C ARG A 395 10.86 3.83 4.14
N SER A 396 10.43 4.83 4.93
CA SER A 396 10.96 5.07 6.28
C SER A 396 10.20 4.32 7.39
N SER A 397 9.07 3.68 7.06
CA SER A 397 8.04 3.38 8.06
C SER A 397 8.23 2.11 8.86
N LEU A 398 9.03 1.15 8.41
CA LEU A 398 8.91 -0.21 8.93
C LEU A 398 9.62 -0.49 10.22
N ALA A 399 10.80 0.09 10.39
CA ALA A 399 11.60 -0.18 11.58
C ALA A 399 11.33 0.82 12.70
N LEU A 400 10.71 1.96 12.39
CA LEU A 400 10.76 3.16 13.24
C LEU A 400 9.38 3.82 13.45
N ALA A 401 8.27 3.22 13.00
CA ALA A 401 6.94 3.77 13.25
C ALA A 401 6.62 3.75 14.75
N PRO A 402 6.23 4.90 15.35
CA PRO A 402 5.87 4.94 16.75
C PRO A 402 4.57 4.16 17.01
N ALA A 403 4.46 3.59 18.21
CA ALA A 403 3.25 2.90 18.62
C ALA A 403 2.07 3.89 18.77
N ALA A 404 0.86 3.44 18.47
CA ALA A 404 -0.34 4.20 18.74
C ALA A 404 -0.54 4.37 20.25
N VAL A 405 -0.92 5.58 20.68
CA VAL A 405 -1.17 5.91 22.08
C VAL A 405 -2.64 6.22 22.34
N SER A 406 -3.06 6.13 23.61
CA SER A 406 -4.36 6.60 24.05
C SER A 406 -4.26 8.01 24.63
N ALA A 407 -5.33 8.80 24.51
CA ALA A 407 -5.42 10.05 25.22
C ALA A 407 -5.53 9.81 26.75
N GLY A 408 -5.06 10.76 27.54
CA GLY A 408 -5.32 10.81 28.96
C GLY A 408 -6.79 11.18 29.28
N ALA A 409 -7.19 11.08 30.53
CA ALA A 409 -8.53 11.49 30.95
C ALA A 409 -8.81 12.99 30.71
N ASP A 410 -7.76 13.80 30.67
CA ASP A 410 -7.79 15.24 30.36
C ASP A 410 -7.68 15.54 28.85
N GLY A 411 -7.69 14.52 28.01
CA GLY A 411 -7.53 14.64 26.56
C GLY A 411 -6.09 14.88 26.10
N ARG A 412 -5.11 14.96 26.99
CA ARG A 412 -3.71 15.10 26.60
C ARG A 412 -3.13 13.78 26.11
N PHE A 413 -2.15 13.86 25.20
CA PHE A 413 -1.44 12.69 24.73
C PHE A 413 0.05 12.96 24.55
N THR A 414 0.83 11.89 24.59
CA THR A 414 2.27 11.91 24.29
C THR A 414 2.59 10.69 23.44
N ILE A 415 3.12 10.92 22.24
CA ILE A 415 3.69 9.87 21.40
C ILE A 415 5.20 9.93 21.59
N PRO A 416 5.79 8.98 22.29
CA PRO A 416 7.23 8.90 22.49
C PRO A 416 7.93 8.23 21.31
N SER A 417 9.25 8.34 21.27
CA SER A 417 10.12 7.53 20.42
C SER A 417 9.88 7.72 18.92
N VAL A 418 9.54 8.94 18.53
CA VAL A 418 9.38 9.31 17.12
C VAL A 418 10.74 9.63 16.53
N THR A 419 11.02 9.13 15.33
CA THR A 419 12.25 9.48 14.60
C THR A 419 12.05 10.72 13.74
N PRO A 420 13.10 11.46 13.38
CA PRO A 420 12.98 12.51 12.37
C PRO A 420 12.39 11.98 11.06
N GLY A 421 11.58 12.80 10.39
CA GLY A 421 10.89 12.39 9.18
C GLY A 421 9.60 13.16 8.94
N ARG A 422 8.82 12.71 7.97
CA ARG A 422 7.52 13.29 7.65
C ARG A 422 6.40 12.40 8.17
N TYR A 423 5.44 12.99 8.88
CA TYR A 423 4.38 12.25 9.57
C TYR A 423 2.99 12.82 9.28
N ARG A 424 1.99 11.95 9.41
CA ARG A 424 0.57 12.30 9.51
C ARG A 424 0.05 11.88 10.87
N LEU A 425 -0.60 12.78 11.58
CA LEU A 425 -1.37 12.44 12.77
C LEU A 425 -2.78 12.03 12.38
N THR A 426 -3.26 10.95 12.98
CA THR A 426 -4.64 10.52 12.89
C THR A 426 -5.15 10.13 14.27
N ALA A 427 -6.46 10.19 14.46
CA ALA A 427 -7.08 9.73 15.68
C ALA A 427 -8.45 9.10 15.40
N SER A 428 -8.82 8.14 16.22
CA SER A 428 -10.11 7.47 16.14
C SER A 428 -10.54 6.94 17.52
N PHE A 429 -11.83 6.72 17.69
CA PHE A 429 -12.41 6.03 18.84
C PHE A 429 -13.65 5.24 18.42
N PRO A 430 -14.17 4.30 19.22
CA PRO A 430 -15.35 3.52 18.88
C PRO A 430 -16.55 4.40 18.54
N GLY A 431 -17.05 4.30 17.32
CA GLY A 431 -18.17 5.10 16.81
C GLY A 431 -17.78 6.35 16.02
N SER A 432 -16.51 6.76 16.02
CA SER A 432 -16.05 7.85 15.14
C SER A 432 -16.10 7.46 13.67
N GLY A 433 -16.30 8.44 12.78
CA GLY A 433 -16.35 8.24 11.34
C GLY A 433 -17.65 7.65 10.79
N ARG A 434 -18.64 7.39 11.64
CA ARG A 434 -19.97 6.93 11.22
C ARG A 434 -20.87 8.10 10.83
N PRO A 435 -21.82 7.92 9.90
CA PRO A 435 -22.82 8.94 9.60
C PRO A 435 -23.57 9.37 10.87
N GLY A 436 -23.65 10.70 11.10
CA GLY A 436 -24.26 11.25 12.31
C GLY A 436 -23.46 11.11 13.60
N GLY A 437 -22.21 10.66 13.52
CA GLY A 437 -21.25 10.57 14.62
C GLY A 437 -20.15 11.61 14.54
N TRP A 438 -19.21 11.51 15.45
CA TRP A 438 -17.99 12.33 15.45
C TRP A 438 -17.06 11.97 14.30
N PHE A 439 -16.45 12.96 13.66
CA PHE A 439 -15.41 12.77 12.65
C PHE A 439 -14.16 13.59 12.96
N LEU A 440 -13.01 13.13 12.51
CA LEU A 440 -11.73 13.84 12.67
C LEU A 440 -11.72 15.07 11.76
N LYS A 441 -11.78 16.26 12.37
CA LYS A 441 -11.84 17.55 11.68
C LYS A 441 -10.47 18.09 11.34
N THR A 442 -9.54 18.12 12.30
CA THR A 442 -8.16 18.57 12.11
C THR A 442 -7.17 17.74 12.93
N ALA A 443 -5.93 17.67 12.46
CA ALA A 443 -4.82 17.10 13.20
C ALA A 443 -3.57 17.96 12.95
N ILE A 444 -3.43 19.02 13.75
CA ILE A 444 -2.40 20.05 13.56
C ILE A 444 -1.16 19.69 14.37
N ALA A 445 0.00 19.75 13.73
CA ALA A 445 1.32 19.63 14.36
C ALA A 445 2.31 20.55 13.64
N ASN A 446 3.17 21.26 14.37
CA ASN A 446 4.08 22.26 13.80
C ASN A 446 3.35 23.28 12.88
N GLY A 447 2.13 23.69 13.24
CA GLY A 447 1.32 24.63 12.45
C GLY A 447 0.75 24.04 11.15
N GLN A 448 1.00 22.76 10.83
CA GLN A 448 0.50 22.07 9.65
C GLN A 448 -0.65 21.14 10.00
N ASP A 449 -1.79 21.24 9.30
CA ASP A 449 -2.83 20.21 9.38
C ASP A 449 -2.38 18.95 8.61
N SER A 450 -2.05 17.92 9.34
CA SER A 450 -1.50 16.68 8.80
C SER A 450 -2.50 15.86 7.98
N LEU A 451 -3.80 16.17 8.06
CA LEU A 451 -4.82 15.59 7.19
C LEU A 451 -4.73 16.16 5.76
N ASP A 452 -4.21 17.37 5.62
CA ASP A 452 -4.02 18.02 4.32
C ASP A 452 -2.62 17.73 3.75
N ALA A 453 -1.56 17.89 4.57
CA ALA A 453 -0.19 17.58 4.17
C ALA A 453 0.62 17.08 5.37
N PRO A 454 1.56 16.14 5.18
CA PRO A 454 2.37 15.67 6.29
C PRO A 454 3.23 16.80 6.87
N PHE A 455 3.38 16.83 8.19
CA PHE A 455 4.32 17.72 8.86
C PHE A 455 5.72 17.08 8.95
N THR A 456 6.75 17.91 9.02
CA THR A 456 8.14 17.47 9.14
C THR A 456 8.59 17.57 10.58
N LEU A 457 9.26 16.53 11.05
CA LEU A 457 9.94 16.46 12.35
C LEU A 457 11.44 16.42 12.09
N LEU A 458 12.13 17.48 12.46
CA LEU A 458 13.59 17.59 12.28
C LEU A 458 14.34 16.92 13.46
N PRO A 459 15.63 16.55 13.31
CA PRO A 459 16.45 16.11 14.41
C PRO A 459 16.42 17.12 15.58
N ASN A 460 16.34 16.62 16.81
CA ASN A 460 16.27 17.42 18.04
C ASN A 460 15.04 18.34 18.16
N GLN A 461 14.02 18.16 17.32
CA GLN A 461 12.76 18.91 17.36
C GLN A 461 11.64 18.08 17.97
N HIS A 462 11.10 18.55 19.10
CA HIS A 462 9.88 17.99 19.70
C HIS A 462 8.66 18.81 19.29
N VAL A 463 7.52 18.15 19.08
CA VAL A 463 6.22 18.80 18.93
C VAL A 463 5.55 18.87 20.29
N VAL A 464 5.22 20.06 20.75
CA VAL A 464 4.68 20.28 22.12
C VAL A 464 3.23 20.75 22.13
N ASP A 465 2.66 21.10 20.99
CA ASP A 465 1.36 21.78 20.85
C ASP A 465 0.45 21.13 19.80
N ALA A 466 0.62 19.85 19.53
CA ALA A 466 -0.25 19.17 18.58
C ALA A 466 -1.72 19.22 19.02
N THR A 467 -2.62 19.54 18.10
CA THR A 467 -4.04 19.62 18.37
C THR A 467 -4.82 18.73 17.44
N ILE A 468 -5.59 17.82 17.99
CA ILE A 468 -6.49 16.92 17.28
C ILE A 468 -7.93 17.35 17.60
N THR A 469 -8.69 17.71 16.57
CA THR A 469 -10.07 18.18 16.76
C THR A 469 -11.05 17.23 16.09
N PHE A 470 -12.02 16.77 16.86
CA PHE A 470 -13.20 16.09 16.35
C PHE A 470 -14.39 17.07 16.27
N ALA A 471 -15.23 16.90 15.27
CA ALA A 471 -16.48 17.66 15.11
C ALA A 471 -17.67 16.72 14.83
N ASP A 472 -18.88 17.19 15.11
CA ASP A 472 -20.14 16.47 14.88
C ASP A 472 -20.85 16.91 13.58
N ARG A 473 -20.34 17.95 12.91
CA ARG A 473 -20.84 18.45 11.61
C ARG A 473 -19.75 18.33 10.55
N MET A 474 -20.05 17.57 9.52
CA MET A 474 -19.15 17.33 8.40
C MET A 474 -19.58 18.13 7.18
N ALA A 475 -18.66 18.91 6.62
CA ALA A 475 -18.92 19.55 5.33
C ALA A 475 -19.07 18.51 4.22
N GLN A 476 -20.06 18.69 3.36
CA GLN A 476 -20.42 17.78 2.30
C GLN A 476 -20.72 18.53 1.01
N LEU A 477 -20.17 18.03 -0.09
CA LEU A 477 -20.56 18.42 -1.44
C LEU A 477 -21.29 17.25 -2.09
N SER A 478 -22.48 17.47 -2.59
CA SER A 478 -23.29 16.47 -3.31
C SER A 478 -23.79 17.04 -4.64
N GLY A 479 -24.30 16.19 -5.49
CA GLY A 479 -24.87 16.60 -6.77
C GLY A 479 -25.01 15.44 -7.73
N SER A 480 -25.31 15.76 -8.99
CA SER A 480 -25.45 14.79 -10.07
C SER A 480 -24.52 15.13 -11.23
N VAL A 481 -24.02 14.12 -11.90
CA VAL A 481 -23.33 14.25 -13.19
C VAL A 481 -24.30 13.93 -14.29
N LEU A 482 -24.59 14.93 -15.14
CA LEU A 482 -25.58 14.87 -16.19
C LEU A 482 -24.90 15.06 -17.56
N ASP A 483 -25.38 14.36 -18.59
CA ASP A 483 -24.97 14.61 -19.96
C ASP A 483 -25.66 15.87 -20.57
N ALA A 484 -25.40 16.16 -21.84
CA ALA A 484 -25.98 17.29 -22.55
C ALA A 484 -27.53 17.23 -22.65
N THR A 485 -28.11 16.03 -22.55
CA THR A 485 -29.57 15.82 -22.59
C THR A 485 -30.22 15.89 -21.22
N GLY A 486 -29.41 15.98 -20.14
CA GLY A 486 -29.87 15.94 -18.75
C GLY A 486 -30.02 14.53 -18.19
N ALA A 487 -29.59 13.50 -18.92
CA ALA A 487 -29.57 12.13 -18.41
C ALA A 487 -28.34 11.89 -17.51
N ALA A 488 -28.47 10.93 -16.57
CA ALA A 488 -27.39 10.57 -15.68
C ALA A 488 -26.14 10.06 -16.43
N ALA A 489 -24.97 10.57 -16.09
CA ALA A 489 -23.68 10.21 -16.69
C ALA A 489 -22.73 9.54 -15.68
N PRO A 490 -23.02 8.31 -15.20
CA PRO A 490 -22.23 7.66 -14.14
C PRO A 490 -20.84 7.22 -14.58
N GLY A 491 -20.53 7.29 -15.87
CA GLY A 491 -19.25 6.86 -16.44
C GLY A 491 -18.06 7.79 -16.13
N TYR A 492 -18.30 8.92 -15.50
CA TYR A 492 -17.26 9.91 -15.15
C TYR A 492 -16.81 9.77 -13.72
N THR A 493 -15.63 10.29 -13.42
CA THR A 493 -15.13 10.47 -12.05
C THR A 493 -15.21 11.95 -11.70
N VAL A 494 -15.88 12.28 -10.61
CA VAL A 494 -15.89 13.64 -10.07
C VAL A 494 -14.61 13.85 -9.28
N ILE A 495 -13.81 14.82 -9.67
CA ILE A 495 -12.58 15.21 -8.99
C ILE A 495 -12.81 16.55 -8.33
N VAL A 496 -12.61 16.60 -7.02
CA VAL A 496 -12.71 17.80 -6.20
C VAL A 496 -11.32 18.11 -5.65
N PHE A 497 -10.84 19.33 -5.84
CA PHE A 497 -9.50 19.74 -5.42
C PHE A 497 -9.47 21.23 -5.08
N PRO A 498 -8.52 21.69 -4.21
CA PRO A 498 -8.42 23.09 -3.83
C PRO A 498 -8.19 24.01 -5.04
N ALA A 499 -8.81 25.20 -5.03
CA ALA A 499 -8.52 26.22 -6.03
C ALA A 499 -7.10 26.79 -5.92
N ASP A 500 -6.49 26.70 -4.73
CA ASP A 500 -5.11 27.09 -4.48
C ASP A 500 -4.15 25.92 -4.75
N PRO A 501 -3.26 26.02 -5.76
CA PRO A 501 -2.29 24.98 -6.06
C PRO A 501 -1.27 24.68 -4.95
N ALA A 502 -1.09 25.59 -3.99
CA ALA A 502 -0.22 25.35 -2.83
C ALA A 502 -0.76 24.22 -1.93
N LEU A 503 -2.07 23.96 -1.98
CA LEU A 503 -2.74 22.90 -1.21
C LEU A 503 -2.82 21.55 -1.96
N TRP A 504 -2.21 21.42 -3.13
CA TRP A 504 -2.20 20.17 -3.89
C TRP A 504 -1.10 19.25 -3.35
N ALA A 505 -1.41 18.56 -2.29
CA ALA A 505 -0.53 17.56 -1.69
C ALA A 505 -1.06 16.15 -1.93
N ALA A 506 -0.16 15.21 -2.14
CA ALA A 506 -0.50 13.80 -2.25
C ALA A 506 -1.22 13.32 -0.98
N GLN A 507 -2.29 12.53 -1.15
CA GLN A 507 -3.14 12.03 -0.07
C GLN A 507 -3.81 13.12 0.79
N SER A 508 -3.89 14.36 0.31
CA SER A 508 -4.67 15.39 0.98
C SER A 508 -6.15 15.02 1.01
N ARG A 509 -6.82 15.17 2.16
CA ARG A 509 -8.28 15.02 2.23
C ARG A 509 -9.03 16.05 1.37
N ARG A 510 -8.36 17.13 0.99
CA ARG A 510 -8.92 18.18 0.12
C ARG A 510 -9.00 17.75 -1.35
N ILE A 511 -8.32 16.66 -1.71
CA ILE A 511 -8.33 16.15 -3.09
C ILE A 511 -9.01 14.79 -3.07
N GLN A 512 -10.15 14.70 -3.73
CA GLN A 512 -10.95 13.48 -3.76
C GLN A 512 -11.42 13.18 -5.17
N GLY A 513 -11.30 11.91 -5.56
CA GLY A 513 -11.86 11.36 -6.79
C GLY A 513 -13.00 10.40 -6.46
N ILE A 514 -14.22 10.70 -6.91
CA ILE A 514 -15.43 9.96 -6.57
C ILE A 514 -16.15 9.50 -7.83
N ARG A 515 -16.48 8.22 -7.91
CA ARG A 515 -17.38 7.70 -8.96
C ARG A 515 -18.83 7.96 -8.57
N PRO A 516 -19.61 8.64 -9.42
CA PRO A 516 -21.06 8.74 -9.24
C PRO A 516 -21.71 7.35 -9.20
N GLY A 517 -22.86 7.27 -8.57
CA GLY A 517 -23.71 6.11 -8.66
C GLY A 517 -24.27 5.91 -10.06
N ALA A 518 -24.89 4.75 -10.30
CA ALA A 518 -25.55 4.45 -11.57
C ALA A 518 -26.67 5.46 -11.90
N ASP A 519 -27.19 6.16 -10.89
CA ASP A 519 -28.14 7.28 -10.97
C ASP A 519 -27.47 8.64 -11.27
N GLY A 520 -26.16 8.68 -11.47
CA GLY A 520 -25.36 9.88 -11.68
C GLY A 520 -25.07 10.65 -10.41
N THR A 521 -25.62 10.31 -9.24
CA THR A 521 -25.42 11.06 -8.01
C THR A 521 -24.05 10.83 -7.37
N TYR A 522 -23.47 11.87 -6.80
CA TYR A 522 -22.19 11.80 -6.07
C TYR A 522 -22.27 12.52 -4.72
N VAL A 523 -21.45 12.09 -3.78
CA VAL A 523 -21.32 12.70 -2.45
C VAL A 523 -19.86 12.67 -2.01
N VAL A 524 -19.31 13.85 -1.73
CA VAL A 524 -17.97 14.07 -1.20
C VAL A 524 -18.10 14.53 0.24
N ARG A 525 -17.42 13.83 1.16
CA ARG A 525 -17.54 14.10 2.60
C ARG A 525 -16.18 14.41 3.23
N GLY A 526 -16.20 15.06 4.40
CA GLY A 526 -15.01 15.32 5.18
C GLY A 526 -14.12 16.41 4.60
N MET A 527 -14.69 17.31 3.83
CA MET A 527 -13.96 18.43 3.26
C MET A 527 -13.66 19.48 4.33
N ALA A 528 -12.46 20.05 4.29
CA ALA A 528 -12.16 21.25 5.06
C ALA A 528 -12.77 22.48 4.40
N ALA A 529 -13.10 23.52 5.16
CA ALA A 529 -13.54 24.78 4.60
C ALA A 529 -12.53 25.35 3.60
N GLY A 530 -13.00 25.96 2.53
CA GLY A 530 -12.16 26.52 1.47
C GLY A 530 -12.83 26.67 0.13
N ARG A 531 -12.09 27.18 -0.84
CA ARG A 531 -12.52 27.27 -2.23
C ARG A 531 -11.95 26.07 -3.02
N TYR A 532 -12.82 25.40 -3.73
CA TYR A 532 -12.54 24.18 -4.47
C TYR A 532 -12.88 24.32 -5.95
N LEU A 533 -12.21 23.52 -6.75
CA LEU A 533 -12.52 23.26 -8.14
C LEU A 533 -13.11 21.85 -8.25
N VAL A 534 -14.15 21.72 -9.07
CA VAL A 534 -14.87 20.46 -9.28
C VAL A 534 -14.94 20.16 -10.76
N ALA A 535 -14.48 19.01 -11.17
CA ALA A 535 -14.49 18.56 -12.56
C ALA A 535 -14.99 17.11 -12.68
N ALA A 536 -15.70 16.81 -13.76
CA ALA A 536 -16.07 15.45 -14.11
C ALA A 536 -15.18 14.98 -15.28
N VAL A 537 -14.42 13.90 -15.06
CA VAL A 537 -13.43 13.40 -16.01
C VAL A 537 -13.72 11.94 -16.32
N ASP A 538 -13.60 11.56 -17.57
CA ASP A 538 -13.66 10.16 -17.97
C ASP A 538 -12.28 9.49 -17.88
N ASP A 539 -12.28 8.17 -17.78
CA ASP A 539 -11.09 7.30 -17.85
C ASP A 539 -9.86 7.77 -17.04
N VAL A 540 -10.07 8.14 -15.79
CA VAL A 540 -8.99 8.48 -14.85
C VAL A 540 -8.57 7.25 -14.03
N GLU A 541 -7.27 7.07 -13.83
CA GLU A 541 -6.76 6.02 -12.97
C GLU A 541 -6.91 6.37 -11.48
N PRO A 542 -7.19 5.37 -10.60
CA PRO A 542 -7.24 5.63 -9.17
C PRO A 542 -5.94 6.27 -8.67
N GLY A 543 -6.08 7.43 -8.01
CA GLY A 543 -4.94 8.19 -7.49
C GLY A 543 -4.32 9.20 -8.46
N GLU A 544 -4.68 9.20 -9.75
CA GLU A 544 -4.17 10.16 -10.73
C GLU A 544 -4.54 11.61 -10.39
N TRP A 545 -5.65 11.79 -9.67
CA TRP A 545 -6.06 13.10 -9.15
C TRP A 545 -5.12 13.70 -8.09
N PHE A 546 -4.08 12.98 -7.64
CA PHE A 546 -3.01 13.55 -6.82
C PHE A 546 -1.81 14.05 -7.64
N ASP A 547 -1.77 13.77 -8.95
CA ASP A 547 -0.72 14.28 -9.84
C ASP A 547 -0.95 15.77 -10.11
N ARG A 548 0.07 16.57 -9.79
CA ARG A 548 -0.01 18.05 -9.92
C ARG A 548 -0.21 18.48 -11.37
N THR A 549 0.42 17.81 -12.31
CA THR A 549 0.31 18.11 -13.74
C THR A 549 -1.09 17.79 -14.26
N PHE A 550 -1.67 16.70 -13.78
CA PHE A 550 -3.05 16.35 -14.08
C PHE A 550 -4.03 17.41 -13.57
N LEU A 551 -3.91 17.85 -12.31
CA LEU A 551 -4.75 18.90 -11.75
C LEU A 551 -4.59 20.26 -12.47
N GLN A 552 -3.36 20.60 -12.89
CA GLN A 552 -3.11 21.82 -13.69
C GLN A 552 -3.88 21.83 -15.01
N ARG A 553 -4.02 20.67 -15.65
CA ARG A 553 -4.80 20.53 -16.89
C ARG A 553 -6.30 20.66 -16.65
N LEU A 554 -6.78 20.20 -15.49
CA LEU A 554 -8.21 20.25 -15.15
C LEU A 554 -8.67 21.64 -14.69
N ALA A 555 -7.83 22.39 -14.00
CA ALA A 555 -8.20 23.63 -13.33
C ALA A 555 -8.90 24.67 -14.22
N PRO A 556 -8.48 24.90 -15.49
CA PRO A 556 -9.13 25.95 -16.33
C PRO A 556 -10.60 25.67 -16.65
N GLY A 557 -11.01 24.41 -16.73
CA GLY A 557 -12.37 24.01 -17.08
C GLY A 557 -13.23 23.58 -15.89
N ALA A 558 -12.67 23.57 -14.68
CA ALA A 558 -13.38 23.11 -13.49
C ALA A 558 -14.31 24.19 -12.92
N ALA A 559 -15.46 23.77 -12.40
CA ALA A 559 -16.41 24.64 -11.71
C ALA A 559 -15.87 25.04 -10.33
N SER A 560 -16.05 26.30 -9.92
CA SER A 560 -15.61 26.78 -8.61
C SER A 560 -16.74 26.69 -7.58
N VAL A 561 -16.45 26.10 -6.42
CA VAL A 561 -17.37 25.95 -5.28
C VAL A 561 -16.66 26.39 -4.01
N THR A 562 -17.32 27.19 -3.17
CA THR A 562 -16.82 27.56 -1.84
C THR A 562 -17.61 26.78 -0.79
N ILE A 563 -16.91 26.16 0.14
CA ILE A 563 -17.50 25.32 1.20
C ILE A 563 -17.11 25.91 2.55
N ALA A 564 -18.11 26.22 3.38
CA ALA A 564 -17.89 26.62 4.77
C ALA A 564 -17.81 25.39 5.69
N ASP A 565 -17.41 25.61 6.95
CA ASP A 565 -17.28 24.55 7.92
C ASP A 565 -18.65 23.92 8.26
N GLY A 566 -18.76 22.61 8.16
CA GLY A 566 -19.99 21.85 8.40
C GLY A 566 -21.11 22.10 7.37
N GLU A 567 -20.86 22.84 6.29
CA GLU A 567 -21.84 23.17 5.27
C GLU A 567 -22.15 21.99 4.35
N GLN A 568 -23.41 21.91 3.92
CA GLN A 568 -23.86 20.93 2.91
C GLN A 568 -24.26 21.67 1.65
N ILE A 569 -23.52 21.43 0.55
CA ILE A 569 -23.72 22.07 -0.75
C ILE A 569 -24.18 21.05 -1.77
N VAL A 570 -25.09 21.48 -2.65
CA VAL A 570 -25.48 20.71 -3.84
C VAL A 570 -24.96 21.44 -5.08
N HIS A 571 -24.21 20.73 -5.91
CA HIS A 571 -23.66 21.25 -7.17
C HIS A 571 -23.72 20.18 -8.26
N ASP A 572 -24.54 20.41 -9.27
CA ASP A 572 -24.66 19.50 -10.42
C ASP A 572 -23.61 19.84 -11.49
N LEU A 573 -23.06 18.81 -12.09
CA LEU A 573 -22.09 18.91 -13.19
C LEU A 573 -22.75 18.49 -14.49
N ARG A 574 -22.62 19.31 -15.52
CA ARG A 574 -23.10 19.00 -16.88
C ARG A 574 -21.91 18.71 -17.80
N ILE A 575 -21.97 17.59 -18.48
CA ILE A 575 -20.98 17.18 -19.47
C ILE A 575 -21.54 17.55 -20.83
N GLY A 576 -21.07 18.64 -21.37
CA GLY A 576 -21.54 19.12 -22.67
C GLY A 576 -20.60 20.15 -23.24
N GLY A 577 -19.67 19.72 -24.05
CA GLY A 577 -18.72 20.59 -24.76
C GLY A 577 -17.30 20.08 -24.55
N GLY A 578 -16.72 19.46 -25.58
CA GLY A 578 -15.46 18.72 -25.54
C GLY A 578 -14.31 19.39 -24.77
N TRP A 579 -13.60 18.55 -24.11
CA TRP A 579 -12.26 18.82 -23.61
C TRP A 579 -11.25 18.60 -24.75
#